data_0fc7ebf0e23e928dd15550e02252b61f
#
_entry.id   0fc7ebf0e23e928dd15550e02252b61f
#
_cell.length_a   1.000
_cell.length_b   1.000
_cell.length_c   1.000
_cell.angle_alpha   90.00
_cell.angle_beta   90.00
_cell.angle_gamma   90.00
#
_symmetry.space_group_name_H-M   'P 1'
#
loop_
_entity.id
_entity.type
_entity.pdbx_description
1 polymer ?
#
loop_
_entity_poly.entity_id
_entity_poly.type
_entity_poly.pdbx_seq_one_letter_code
_entity_poly.pdbx_strand_id
1 'polypeptide(L)'
;MAVSTQPLISVIVPVYNVERYLDQCVESLIGQTYERLEIILVDDGSTDSSGEQCNAWANRDNRIRAVRQCNAGLAAARNTGLDLAKGEYIGFVDSDDYVLPDMFGTLLHNLQESDADLSIISYERENPDGSTYCNAFPDKKIVMTSQEAFAYVNQHGYFYVTAWDKLAKKELFDN
;
A
#
# COMPACT_ATOMS: atom_id res chain seq x y z
N MET A 1 -2.69 33.38 0.14
CA MET A 1 -3.40 32.10 0.01
C MET A 1 -2.33 31.03 0.22
N ALA A 2 -2.43 30.25 1.29
CA ALA A 2 -1.52 29.11 1.48
C ALA A 2 -1.82 28.11 0.35
N VAL A 3 -0.80 27.81 -0.45
CA VAL A 3 -0.87 26.68 -1.39
C VAL A 3 -0.99 25.45 -0.51
N SER A 4 -2.17 24.87 -0.44
CA SER A 4 -2.37 23.58 0.20
C SER A 4 -1.57 22.58 -0.63
N THR A 5 -0.34 22.29 -0.23
CA THR A 5 0.42 21.20 -0.83
C THR A 5 -0.24 19.90 -0.38
N GLN A 6 -0.73 19.11 -1.33
CA GLN A 6 -1.26 17.78 -1.03
C GLN A 6 -0.22 17.02 -0.18
N PRO A 7 -0.63 16.22 0.83
CA PRO A 7 0.33 15.46 1.64
C PRO A 7 1.03 14.38 0.82
N LEU A 8 2.27 14.05 1.19
CA LEU A 8 3.00 12.96 0.55
C LEU A 8 2.54 11.62 1.13
N ILE A 9 2.27 10.66 0.27
CA ILE A 9 2.01 9.27 0.64
C ILE A 9 3.22 8.42 0.27
N SER A 10 3.77 7.68 1.23
CA SER A 10 4.78 6.65 0.98
C SER A 10 4.10 5.30 0.79
N VAL A 11 4.29 4.72 -0.38
CA VAL A 11 3.81 3.37 -0.72
C VAL A 11 4.98 2.41 -0.66
N ILE A 12 4.93 1.45 0.27
CA ILE A 12 5.98 0.46 0.50
C ILE A 12 5.59 -0.85 -0.17
N VAL A 13 6.45 -1.33 -1.04
CA VAL A 13 6.26 -2.57 -1.79
C VAL A 13 7.41 -3.54 -1.46
N PRO A 14 7.19 -4.53 -0.60
CA PRO A 14 8.16 -5.59 -0.36
C PRO A 14 8.22 -6.53 -1.58
N VAL A 15 9.42 -6.83 -2.05
CA VAL A 15 9.64 -7.61 -3.28
C VAL A 15 10.51 -8.81 -2.97
N TYR A 16 10.05 -10.03 -3.31
CA TYR A 16 10.84 -11.25 -3.22
C TYR A 16 10.38 -12.30 -4.22
N ASN A 17 11.16 -12.57 -5.28
CA ASN A 17 10.90 -13.58 -6.30
C ASN A 17 9.51 -13.47 -6.95
N VAL A 18 9.17 -12.28 -7.47
CA VAL A 18 7.86 -11.94 -8.06
C VAL A 18 7.99 -11.37 -9.48
N GLU A 19 9.02 -11.74 -10.21
CA GLU A 19 9.34 -11.20 -11.55
C GLU A 19 8.16 -11.18 -12.52
N ARG A 20 7.18 -12.07 -12.34
CA ARG A 20 6.00 -12.18 -13.22
C ARG A 20 4.93 -11.13 -12.95
N TYR A 21 4.91 -10.57 -11.75
CA TYR A 21 3.82 -9.71 -11.27
C TYR A 21 4.26 -8.27 -11.02
N LEU A 22 5.57 -8.07 -10.75
CA LEU A 22 6.11 -6.79 -10.31
C LEU A 22 5.82 -5.65 -11.28
N ASP A 23 5.90 -5.88 -12.59
CA ASP A 23 5.63 -4.84 -13.58
C ASP A 23 4.18 -4.35 -13.49
N GLN A 24 3.20 -5.27 -13.39
CA GLN A 24 1.78 -4.92 -13.23
C GLN A 24 1.55 -4.14 -11.92
N CYS A 25 2.15 -4.58 -10.83
CA CYS A 25 2.08 -3.89 -9.54
C CYS A 25 2.57 -2.44 -9.67
N VAL A 26 3.78 -2.25 -10.18
CA VAL A 26 4.39 -0.92 -10.28
C VAL A 26 3.65 -0.03 -11.28
N GLU A 27 3.21 -0.55 -12.43
CA GLU A 27 2.38 0.18 -13.39
C GLU A 27 1.08 0.69 -12.76
N SER A 28 0.43 -0.12 -11.91
CA SER A 28 -0.79 0.30 -11.21
C SER A 28 -0.54 1.43 -10.20
N LEU A 29 0.65 1.45 -9.58
CA LEU A 29 1.06 2.49 -8.64
C LEU A 29 1.41 3.82 -9.34
N ILE A 30 2.16 3.77 -10.44
CA ILE A 30 2.48 4.99 -11.19
C ILE A 30 1.26 5.57 -11.90
N GLY A 31 0.26 4.73 -12.19
CA GLY A 31 -1.03 5.09 -12.80
C GLY A 31 -2.06 5.67 -11.82
N GLN A 32 -1.72 5.88 -10.55
CA GLN A 32 -2.64 6.47 -9.57
C GLN A 32 -3.03 7.90 -9.95
N THR A 33 -4.30 8.26 -9.74
CA THR A 33 -4.81 9.62 -9.93
C THR A 33 -4.26 10.60 -8.88
N TYR A 34 -3.86 10.11 -7.72
CA TYR A 34 -3.15 10.88 -6.72
C TYR A 34 -1.66 10.90 -7.04
N GLU A 35 -1.15 12.05 -7.48
CA GLU A 35 0.20 12.16 -8.04
C GLU A 35 1.31 12.24 -7.00
N ARG A 36 1.00 12.73 -5.77
CA ARG A 36 2.03 12.99 -4.75
C ARG A 36 2.37 11.73 -3.95
N LEU A 37 2.92 10.76 -4.64
CA LEU A 37 3.40 9.48 -4.10
C LEU A 37 4.93 9.42 -4.08
N GLU A 38 5.51 8.76 -3.09
CA GLU A 38 6.81 8.08 -3.20
C GLU A 38 6.57 6.57 -3.12
N ILE A 39 7.19 5.81 -3.99
CA ILE A 39 7.06 4.36 -4.08
C ILE A 39 8.39 3.74 -3.69
N ILE A 40 8.40 2.92 -2.66
CA ILE A 40 9.62 2.31 -2.12
C ILE A 40 9.57 0.81 -2.37
N LEU A 41 10.31 0.36 -3.40
CA LEU A 41 10.48 -1.05 -3.73
C LEU A 41 11.61 -1.62 -2.87
N VAL A 42 11.30 -2.56 -1.98
CA VAL A 42 12.30 -3.19 -1.09
C VAL A 42 12.52 -4.63 -1.57
N ASP A 43 13.58 -4.86 -2.35
CA ASP A 43 14.01 -6.19 -2.78
C ASP A 43 14.66 -6.93 -1.61
N ASP A 44 13.96 -7.90 -1.06
CA ASP A 44 14.40 -8.74 0.06
C ASP A 44 15.30 -9.90 -0.41
N GLY A 45 16.28 -9.59 -1.25
CA GLY A 45 17.26 -10.54 -1.72
C GLY A 45 16.75 -11.53 -2.76
N SER A 46 15.94 -11.06 -3.71
CA SER A 46 15.44 -11.90 -4.83
C SER A 46 16.56 -12.57 -5.59
N THR A 47 16.28 -13.79 -6.04
CA THR A 47 17.18 -14.64 -6.85
C THR A 47 16.76 -14.73 -8.32
N ASP A 48 15.56 -14.22 -8.64
CA ASP A 48 15.04 -14.03 -9.99
C ASP A 48 15.32 -12.61 -10.51
N SER A 49 14.65 -12.21 -11.60
CA SER A 49 14.83 -10.88 -12.22
C SER A 49 14.18 -9.72 -11.44
N SER A 50 13.49 -9.97 -10.32
CA SER A 50 12.76 -8.92 -9.57
C SER A 50 13.66 -7.76 -9.14
N GLY A 51 14.89 -8.06 -8.68
CA GLY A 51 15.83 -7.01 -8.27
C GLY A 51 16.29 -6.11 -9.43
N GLU A 52 16.45 -6.68 -10.63
CA GLU A 52 16.78 -5.93 -11.85
C GLU A 52 15.59 -5.06 -12.29
N GLN A 53 14.36 -5.59 -12.21
CA GLN A 53 13.13 -4.85 -12.49
C GLN A 53 12.96 -3.67 -11.53
N CYS A 54 13.18 -3.84 -10.21
CA CYS A 54 13.14 -2.75 -9.24
C CYS A 54 14.06 -1.58 -9.65
N ASN A 55 15.31 -1.89 -10.03
CA ASN A 55 16.26 -0.89 -10.47
C ASN A 55 15.85 -0.23 -11.80
N ALA A 56 15.30 -1.00 -12.73
CA ALA A 56 14.80 -0.49 -13.99
C ALA A 56 13.64 0.50 -13.77
N TRP A 57 12.71 0.20 -12.88
CA TRP A 57 11.61 1.09 -12.53
C TRP A 57 12.07 2.37 -11.83
N ALA A 58 13.00 2.29 -10.88
CA ALA A 58 13.57 3.47 -10.22
C ALA A 58 14.29 4.42 -11.21
N ASN A 59 14.82 3.90 -12.32
CA ASN A 59 15.42 4.72 -13.36
C ASN A 59 14.39 5.35 -14.33
N ARG A 60 13.15 4.85 -14.38
CA ARG A 60 12.09 5.33 -15.26
C ARG A 60 11.19 6.39 -14.64
N ASP A 61 10.93 6.29 -13.33
CA ASP A 61 10.04 7.21 -12.61
C ASP A 61 10.72 7.70 -11.33
N ASN A 62 10.87 9.00 -11.19
CA ASN A 62 11.57 9.65 -10.07
C ASN A 62 10.81 9.56 -8.73
N ARG A 63 9.57 9.12 -8.73
CA ARG A 63 8.80 8.82 -7.53
C ARG A 63 9.19 7.47 -6.92
N ILE A 64 9.91 6.62 -7.69
CA ILE A 64 10.30 5.28 -7.28
C ILE A 64 11.71 5.28 -6.71
N ARG A 65 11.85 4.63 -5.57
CA ARG A 65 13.12 4.30 -4.94
C ARG A 65 13.24 2.79 -4.79
N ALA A 66 14.28 2.18 -5.36
CA ALA A 66 14.61 0.79 -5.16
C ALA A 66 15.71 0.63 -4.11
N VAL A 67 15.52 -0.33 -3.20
CA VAL A 67 16.50 -0.70 -2.16
C VAL A 67 16.58 -2.22 -2.11
N ARG A 68 17.79 -2.76 -2.01
CA ARG A 68 18.02 -4.19 -1.84
C ARG A 68 18.61 -4.49 -0.47
N GLN A 69 18.13 -5.54 0.16
CA GLN A 69 18.67 -6.09 1.42
C GLN A 69 18.95 -7.59 1.30
N CYS A 70 19.67 -8.16 2.26
CA CYS A 70 19.72 -9.61 2.41
C CYS A 70 18.35 -10.11 2.85
N ASN A 71 17.93 -11.27 2.34
CA ASN A 71 16.63 -11.85 2.69
C ASN A 71 16.48 -11.97 4.22
N ALA A 72 15.50 -11.27 4.74
CA ALA A 72 15.16 -11.23 6.16
C ALA A 72 13.64 -11.38 6.41
N GLY A 73 12.88 -11.61 5.35
CA GLY A 73 11.44 -11.86 5.35
C GLY A 73 10.59 -10.60 5.22
N LEU A 74 9.31 -10.81 4.91
CA LEU A 74 8.33 -9.79 4.57
C LEU A 74 8.26 -8.64 5.61
N ALA A 75 8.25 -8.99 6.91
CA ALA A 75 8.17 -7.98 7.96
C ALA A 75 9.42 -7.08 7.98
N ALA A 76 10.61 -7.64 7.78
CA ALA A 76 11.85 -6.88 7.71
C ALA A 76 11.88 -5.95 6.49
N ALA A 77 11.42 -6.43 5.33
CA ALA A 77 11.30 -5.62 4.12
C ALA A 77 10.33 -4.44 4.33
N ARG A 78 9.18 -4.66 4.97
CA ARG A 78 8.24 -3.59 5.32
C ARG A 78 8.86 -2.58 6.27
N ASN A 79 9.58 -3.02 7.30
CA ASN A 79 10.27 -2.14 8.24
C ASN A 79 11.36 -1.30 7.55
N THR A 80 12.15 -1.90 6.67
CA THR A 80 13.12 -1.17 5.85
C THR A 80 12.44 -0.08 5.02
N GLY A 81 11.27 -0.38 4.44
CA GLY A 81 10.46 0.62 3.74
C GLY A 81 9.98 1.74 4.64
N LEU A 82 9.51 1.42 5.86
CA LEU A 82 9.09 2.40 6.87
C LEU A 82 10.22 3.35 7.28
N ASP A 83 11.41 2.83 7.51
CA ASP A 83 12.61 3.63 7.88
C ASP A 83 13.00 4.63 6.78
N LEU A 84 12.66 4.33 5.53
CA LEU A 84 12.97 5.15 4.36
C LEU A 84 11.86 6.13 3.98
N ALA A 85 10.64 5.89 4.47
CA ALA A 85 9.43 6.64 4.14
C ALA A 85 9.49 8.09 4.63
N LYS A 86 9.13 9.03 3.75
CA LYS A 86 9.11 10.48 4.03
C LYS A 86 7.70 11.04 4.05
N GLY A 87 6.71 10.26 3.60
CA GLY A 87 5.32 10.68 3.53
C GLY A 87 4.70 10.87 4.91
N GLU A 88 3.68 11.70 4.95
CA GLU A 88 2.82 11.90 6.12
C GLU A 88 1.90 10.68 6.35
N TYR A 89 1.66 9.94 5.27
CA TYR A 89 0.83 8.74 5.26
C TYR A 89 1.60 7.57 4.68
N ILE A 90 1.31 6.38 5.20
CA ILE A 90 1.93 5.11 4.80
C ILE A 90 0.88 4.18 4.24
N GLY A 91 1.13 3.63 3.06
CA GLY A 91 0.42 2.50 2.47
C GLY A 91 1.38 1.37 2.17
N PHE A 92 0.88 0.14 2.21
CA PHE A 92 1.59 -1.05 1.75
C PHE A 92 0.86 -1.65 0.55
N VAL A 93 1.61 -2.22 -0.38
CA VAL A 93 1.07 -3.01 -1.50
C VAL A 93 1.95 -4.24 -1.64
N ASP A 94 1.34 -5.41 -1.68
CA ASP A 94 2.08 -6.64 -1.93
C ASP A 94 2.44 -6.70 -3.43
N SER A 95 3.66 -7.13 -3.74
CA SER A 95 4.25 -7.00 -5.08
C SER A 95 3.67 -7.92 -6.15
N ASP A 96 2.80 -8.84 -5.76
CA ASP A 96 2.02 -9.73 -6.62
C ASP A 96 0.56 -9.26 -6.82
N ASP A 97 0.20 -8.11 -6.22
CA ASP A 97 -1.10 -7.46 -6.36
C ASP A 97 -1.02 -6.20 -7.26
N TYR A 98 -2.17 -5.66 -7.64
CA TYR A 98 -2.31 -4.37 -8.32
C TYR A 98 -3.44 -3.55 -7.70
N VAL A 99 -3.38 -2.24 -7.87
CA VAL A 99 -4.31 -1.29 -7.25
C VAL A 99 -5.10 -0.51 -8.29
N LEU A 100 -6.37 -0.20 -7.97
CA LEU A 100 -7.21 0.62 -8.84
C LEU A 100 -6.72 2.08 -8.86
N PRO A 101 -6.94 2.82 -9.96
CA PRO A 101 -6.34 4.15 -10.17
C PRO A 101 -6.66 5.21 -9.12
N ASP A 102 -7.75 5.08 -8.38
CA ASP A 102 -8.23 6.04 -7.39
C ASP A 102 -8.03 5.60 -5.92
N MET A 103 -7.36 4.48 -5.70
CA MET A 103 -7.20 3.87 -4.37
C MET A 103 -6.64 4.84 -3.34
N PHE A 104 -5.46 5.40 -3.57
CA PHE A 104 -4.80 6.27 -2.59
C PHE A 104 -5.51 7.60 -2.44
N GLY A 105 -6.09 8.13 -3.51
CA GLY A 105 -6.93 9.33 -3.46
C GLY A 105 -8.16 9.13 -2.57
N THR A 106 -8.85 8.01 -2.72
CA THR A 106 -10.03 7.64 -1.94
C THR A 106 -9.69 7.41 -0.46
N LEU A 107 -8.62 6.65 -0.19
CA LEU A 107 -8.16 6.38 1.17
C LEU A 107 -7.81 7.67 1.92
N LEU A 108 -7.06 8.56 1.27
CA LEU A 108 -6.66 9.85 1.84
C LEU A 108 -7.87 10.76 2.08
N HIS A 109 -8.78 10.84 1.12
CA HIS A 109 -10.01 11.61 1.27
C HIS A 109 -10.82 11.14 2.48
N ASN A 110 -10.97 9.83 2.65
CA ASN A 110 -11.69 9.25 3.77
C ASN A 110 -11.03 9.58 5.13
N LEU A 111 -9.69 9.53 5.20
CA LEU A 111 -8.93 9.94 6.38
C LEU A 111 -9.20 11.40 6.75
N GLN A 112 -9.05 12.29 5.78
CA GLN A 112 -9.17 13.74 6.00
C GLN A 112 -10.60 14.15 6.33
N GLU A 113 -11.60 13.60 5.64
CA GLU A 113 -13.01 13.92 5.88
C GLU A 113 -13.48 13.47 7.27
N SER A 114 -12.92 12.39 7.79
CA SER A 114 -13.34 11.80 9.06
C SER A 114 -12.41 12.13 10.24
N ASP A 115 -11.32 12.89 9.98
CA ASP A 115 -10.24 13.10 10.95
C ASP A 115 -9.75 11.77 11.59
N ALA A 116 -9.65 10.75 10.75
CA ALA A 116 -9.27 9.40 11.17
C ALA A 116 -7.76 9.18 11.07
N ASP A 117 -7.24 8.18 11.76
CA ASP A 117 -5.82 7.81 11.73
C ASP A 117 -5.53 6.69 10.74
N LEU A 118 -6.55 5.89 10.41
CA LEU A 118 -6.48 4.76 9.49
C LEU A 118 -7.72 4.72 8.59
N SER A 119 -7.53 4.54 7.29
CA SER A 119 -8.58 4.25 6.31
C SER A 119 -8.37 2.87 5.71
N ILE A 120 -9.46 2.15 5.50
CA ILE A 120 -9.48 0.79 4.94
C ILE A 120 -10.48 0.75 3.80
N ILE A 121 -10.15 0.03 2.73
CA ILE A 121 -11.04 -0.22 1.60
C ILE A 121 -11.28 -1.71 1.38
N SER A 122 -12.31 -2.03 0.59
CA SER A 122 -12.55 -3.39 0.11
C SER A 122 -11.51 -3.78 -0.93
N TYR A 123 -11.38 -5.09 -1.15
CA TYR A 123 -10.56 -5.64 -2.21
C TYR A 123 -11.36 -6.68 -3.03
N GLU A 124 -10.91 -6.88 -4.23
CA GLU A 124 -11.38 -7.96 -5.10
C GLU A 124 -10.26 -8.98 -5.28
N ARG A 125 -10.61 -10.25 -5.22
CA ARG A 125 -9.71 -11.35 -5.52
C ARG A 125 -10.04 -11.91 -6.88
N GLU A 126 -9.08 -11.89 -7.77
CA GLU A 126 -9.17 -12.53 -9.06
C GLU A 126 -8.65 -13.97 -8.97
N ASN A 127 -9.44 -14.93 -9.42
CA ASN A 127 -9.06 -16.32 -9.46
C ASN A 127 -8.45 -16.67 -10.83
N PRO A 128 -7.61 -17.74 -10.93
CA PRO A 128 -7.00 -18.16 -12.19
C PRO A 128 -7.99 -18.52 -13.30
N ASP A 129 -9.25 -18.82 -12.96
CA ASP A 129 -10.33 -19.11 -13.91
C ASP A 129 -11.08 -17.86 -14.42
N GLY A 130 -10.61 -16.65 -13.97
CA GLY A 130 -11.23 -15.38 -14.33
C GLY A 130 -12.45 -15.02 -13.48
N SER A 131 -12.85 -15.84 -12.52
CA SER A 131 -13.87 -15.47 -11.55
C SER A 131 -13.32 -14.50 -10.52
N THR A 132 -14.15 -13.57 -10.06
CA THR A 132 -13.77 -12.60 -9.03
C THR A 132 -14.58 -12.83 -7.76
N TYR A 133 -13.92 -12.59 -6.61
CA TYR A 133 -14.55 -12.56 -5.30
C TYR A 133 -14.26 -11.22 -4.66
N CYS A 134 -15.33 -10.45 -4.40
CA CYS A 134 -15.23 -9.19 -3.69
C CYS A 134 -15.51 -9.42 -2.21
N ASN A 135 -14.57 -9.02 -1.35
CA ASN A 135 -14.83 -8.91 0.07
C ASN A 135 -15.52 -7.56 0.32
N ALA A 136 -16.81 -7.51 -0.02
CA ALA A 136 -17.59 -6.28 0.09
C ALA A 136 -17.79 -5.90 1.56
N PHE A 137 -17.24 -4.76 1.95
CA PHE A 137 -17.80 -4.02 3.07
C PHE A 137 -19.23 -3.57 2.73
N PRO A 138 -20.09 -3.32 3.74
CA PRO A 138 -21.37 -2.68 3.47
C PRO A 138 -21.17 -1.43 2.60
N ASP A 139 -22.08 -1.16 1.67
CA ASP A 139 -22.08 0.03 0.79
C ASP A 139 -22.18 1.36 1.58
N LYS A 140 -21.50 1.45 2.71
CA LYS A 140 -21.52 2.58 3.62
C LYS A 140 -20.11 2.83 4.16
N LYS A 141 -19.70 4.08 4.10
CA LYS A 141 -18.59 4.56 4.92
C LYS A 141 -18.96 4.40 6.40
N ILE A 142 -18.14 3.70 7.15
CA ILE A 142 -18.29 3.51 8.60
C ILE A 142 -17.08 4.16 9.27
N VAL A 143 -17.34 5.02 10.24
CA VAL A 143 -16.30 5.62 11.08
C VAL A 143 -16.42 5.01 12.46
N MET A 144 -15.31 4.51 12.98
CA MET A 144 -15.26 3.78 14.24
C MET A 144 -14.08 4.26 15.08
N THR A 145 -14.23 4.22 16.38
CA THR A 145 -13.10 4.26 17.31
C THR A 145 -12.30 2.95 17.23
N SER A 146 -11.05 2.96 17.71
CA SER A 146 -10.22 1.74 17.75
C SER A 146 -10.89 0.59 18.54
N GLN A 147 -11.63 0.90 19.60
CA GLN A 147 -12.35 -0.10 20.39
C GLN A 147 -13.51 -0.71 19.61
N GLU A 148 -14.29 0.11 18.90
CA GLU A 148 -15.38 -0.35 18.04
C GLU A 148 -14.85 -1.17 16.86
N ALA A 149 -13.76 -0.74 16.23
CA ALA A 149 -13.13 -1.46 15.14
C ALA A 149 -12.64 -2.85 15.61
N PHE A 150 -11.99 -2.92 16.76
CA PHE A 150 -11.55 -4.20 17.35
C PHE A 150 -12.73 -5.15 17.65
N ALA A 151 -13.82 -4.62 18.20
CA ALA A 151 -15.04 -5.41 18.44
C ALA A 151 -15.67 -5.89 17.14
N TYR A 152 -15.70 -5.02 16.11
CA TYR A 152 -16.26 -5.31 14.80
C TYR A 152 -15.49 -6.41 14.07
N VAL A 153 -14.17 -6.38 14.11
CA VAL A 153 -13.28 -7.44 13.57
C VAL A 153 -13.63 -8.80 14.17
N ASN A 154 -13.79 -8.86 15.51
CA ASN A 154 -14.07 -10.11 16.20
C ASN A 154 -15.49 -10.65 15.93
N GLN A 155 -16.44 -9.78 15.61
CA GLN A 155 -17.84 -10.18 15.39
C GLN A 155 -18.14 -10.56 13.95
N HIS A 156 -17.52 -9.88 12.99
CA HIS A 156 -17.92 -9.95 11.58
C HIS A 156 -16.83 -10.50 10.64
N GLY A 157 -15.58 -10.61 11.11
CA GLY A 157 -14.47 -11.13 10.31
C GLY A 157 -14.11 -10.28 9.06
N TYR A 158 -14.61 -9.05 8.97
CA TYR A 158 -14.49 -8.20 7.77
C TYR A 158 -13.14 -7.50 7.63
N PHE A 159 -12.37 -7.36 8.71
CA PHE A 159 -11.04 -6.77 8.63
C PHE A 159 -10.01 -7.88 8.66
N TYR A 160 -9.40 -8.16 7.55
CA TYR A 160 -8.22 -9.01 7.56
C TYR A 160 -7.06 -8.24 8.20
N VAL A 161 -6.21 -8.97 8.90
CA VAL A 161 -4.95 -8.45 9.47
C VAL A 161 -3.92 -8.33 8.34
N THR A 162 -4.32 -7.66 7.26
CA THR A 162 -3.50 -7.37 6.09
C THR A 162 -2.95 -5.96 6.18
N ALA A 163 -1.86 -5.68 5.49
CA ALA A 163 -1.29 -4.34 5.47
C ALA A 163 -1.71 -3.57 4.20
N TRP A 164 -2.08 -4.25 3.12
CA TRP A 164 -2.14 -3.73 1.76
C TRP A 164 -3.44 -3.00 1.36
N ASP A 165 -4.52 -3.12 2.09
CA ASP A 165 -5.81 -2.46 1.81
C ASP A 165 -6.03 -1.17 2.62
N LYS A 166 -4.94 -0.57 3.12
CA LYS A 166 -4.98 0.49 4.14
C LYS A 166 -4.07 1.67 3.81
N LEU A 167 -4.49 2.83 4.32
CA LEU A 167 -3.65 4.02 4.44
C LEU A 167 -3.70 4.51 5.88
N ALA A 168 -2.55 4.76 6.48
CA ALA A 168 -2.43 5.18 7.86
C ALA A 168 -1.56 6.43 8.00
N LYS A 169 -1.81 7.26 9.01
CA LYS A 169 -0.87 8.31 9.41
C LYS A 169 0.46 7.69 9.81
N LYS A 170 1.58 8.26 9.36
CA LYS A 170 2.93 7.75 9.65
C LYS A 170 3.22 7.65 11.15
N GLU A 171 2.70 8.58 11.94
CA GLU A 171 2.89 8.60 13.40
C GLU A 171 2.41 7.33 14.12
N LEU A 172 1.55 6.52 13.50
CA LEU A 172 1.14 5.22 14.05
C LEU A 172 2.26 4.16 14.02
N PHE A 173 3.32 4.41 13.26
CA PHE A 173 4.48 3.53 13.13
C PHE A 173 5.71 4.05 13.88
N ASP A 174 5.65 5.27 14.40
CA ASP A 174 6.73 5.86 15.19
C ASP A 174 6.64 5.33 16.64
N ASN A 175 7.55 4.42 17.04
CA ASN A 175 7.67 3.88 18.39
C ASN A 175 8.84 4.51 19.14
#